data_5c56c7dc6e7051f17f18a81264f286c6
#
_entry.id   5c56c7dc6e7051f17f18a81264f286c6
#
_cell.length_a   1.000
_cell.length_b   1.000
_cell.length_c   1.000
_cell.angle_alpha   90.00
_cell.angle_beta   90.00
_cell.angle_gamma   90.00
#
_symmetry.space_group_name_H-M   'P 1'
#
loop_
_entity.id
_entity.type
_entity.pdbx_description
1 polymer ?
#
loop_
_entity_poly.entity_id
_entity_poly.type
_entity_poly.pdbx_seq_one_letter_code
_entity_poly.pdbx_strand_id
1 'polypeptide(L)'
;MKKIKKIAFIGVGLINSSLARDLIGKGFYEKSVAFSRTQKTRNILKKLKIVDKVEDNYEKTVKDADVIIIGVPVKAFSSVIKKIACHLKTGAIVTDVGSVKKSLVKNSEKVLPTKVDFIPGHPIAGTENSGPEAGFKGLFKNGYCILTPSSKIR
;
A
#
# COMPACT_ATOMS: atom_id res chain seq x y z
N MET A 1 2.36 21.89 2.53
CA MET A 1 2.56 20.43 2.33
C MET A 1 2.33 20.09 0.85
N LYS A 2 3.23 19.34 0.20
CA LYS A 2 3.03 18.93 -1.20
C LYS A 2 1.88 17.91 -1.24
N LYS A 3 0.87 18.18 -2.04
CA LYS A 3 -0.31 17.29 -2.17
C LYS A 3 0.11 15.98 -2.86
N ILE A 4 -0.34 14.84 -2.35
CA ILE A 4 -0.17 13.53 -2.97
C ILE A 4 -1.04 13.50 -4.24
N LYS A 5 -0.42 13.35 -5.41
CA LYS A 5 -1.16 13.24 -6.67
C LYS A 5 -1.78 11.86 -6.84
N LYS A 6 -0.99 10.81 -6.58
CA LYS A 6 -1.45 9.44 -6.74
C LYS A 6 -1.01 8.56 -5.56
N ILE A 7 -1.98 7.85 -4.97
CA ILE A 7 -1.75 6.78 -4.01
C ILE A 7 -2.07 5.43 -4.63
N ALA A 8 -1.22 4.43 -4.41
CA ALA A 8 -1.36 3.08 -4.95
C ALA A 8 -1.43 2.04 -3.84
N PHE A 9 -2.41 1.15 -3.92
CA PHE A 9 -2.59 0.03 -3.00
C PHE A 9 -2.26 -1.28 -3.70
N ILE A 10 -1.31 -2.05 -3.18
CA ILE A 10 -0.96 -3.38 -3.69
C ILE A 10 -1.32 -4.43 -2.65
N GLY A 11 -2.21 -5.35 -3.02
CA GLY A 11 -2.79 -6.30 -2.08
C GLY A 11 -3.82 -5.61 -1.17
N VAL A 12 -5.07 -5.70 -1.58
CA VAL A 12 -6.16 -5.05 -0.85
C VAL A 12 -6.95 -6.11 -0.09
N GLY A 13 -6.48 -6.39 1.13
CA GLY A 13 -7.18 -7.15 2.16
C GLY A 13 -7.89 -6.23 3.15
N LEU A 14 -8.20 -6.73 4.35
CA LEU A 14 -8.84 -5.98 5.43
C LEU A 14 -8.19 -4.62 5.69
N ILE A 15 -6.87 -4.57 5.90
CA ILE A 15 -6.15 -3.35 6.31
C ILE A 15 -6.20 -2.30 5.19
N ASN A 16 -5.75 -2.65 3.97
CA ASN A 16 -5.73 -1.69 2.86
C ASN A 16 -7.12 -1.26 2.40
N SER A 17 -8.13 -2.12 2.48
CA SER A 17 -9.50 -1.72 2.15
C SER A 17 -10.12 -0.80 3.20
N SER A 18 -9.80 -1.01 4.48
CA SER A 18 -10.20 -0.08 5.55
C SER A 18 -9.53 1.28 5.40
N LEU A 19 -8.21 1.28 5.11
CA LEU A 19 -7.46 2.51 4.86
C LEU A 19 -8.01 3.27 3.65
N ALA A 20 -8.26 2.59 2.54
CA ALA A 20 -8.87 3.21 1.36
C ALA A 20 -10.22 3.84 1.69
N ARG A 21 -11.08 3.16 2.47
CA ARG A 21 -12.39 3.69 2.90
C ARG A 21 -12.26 4.92 3.80
N ASP A 22 -11.28 4.93 4.70
CA ASP A 22 -11.05 6.07 5.61
C ASP A 22 -10.49 7.29 4.87
N LEU A 23 -9.76 7.09 3.78
CA LEU A 23 -9.15 8.15 3.00
C LEU A 23 -10.08 8.78 1.95
N ILE A 24 -11.13 8.07 1.53
CA ILE A 24 -12.10 8.60 0.55
C ILE A 24 -12.69 9.94 1.02
N GLY A 25 -12.64 10.94 0.15
CA GLY A 25 -13.23 12.26 0.41
C GLY A 25 -12.46 13.13 1.41
N LYS A 26 -11.31 12.68 1.93
CA LYS A 26 -10.50 13.45 2.88
C LYS A 26 -9.55 14.47 2.23
N GLY A 27 -9.42 14.47 0.90
CA GLY A 27 -8.58 15.43 0.18
C GLY A 27 -7.07 15.23 0.32
N PHE A 28 -6.59 14.11 0.89
CA PHE A 28 -5.17 13.83 1.05
C PHE A 28 -4.46 13.51 -0.26
N TYR A 29 -5.18 13.02 -1.26
CA TYR A 29 -4.65 12.68 -2.58
C TYR A 29 -5.62 13.11 -3.68
N GLU A 30 -5.14 13.13 -4.93
CA GLU A 30 -5.97 13.44 -6.10
C GLU A 30 -6.56 12.19 -6.75
N LYS A 31 -5.80 11.07 -6.74
CA LYS A 31 -6.18 9.81 -7.37
C LYS A 31 -5.70 8.61 -6.57
N SER A 32 -6.54 7.60 -6.47
CA SER A 32 -6.24 6.32 -5.86
C SER A 32 -6.34 5.18 -6.86
N VAL A 33 -5.39 4.25 -6.81
CA VAL A 33 -5.40 3.04 -7.64
C VAL A 33 -5.12 1.81 -6.80
N ALA A 34 -5.64 0.67 -7.21
CA ALA A 34 -5.41 -0.59 -6.52
C ALA A 34 -5.09 -1.73 -7.47
N PHE A 35 -4.30 -2.68 -6.99
CA PHE A 35 -4.05 -3.96 -7.61
C PHE A 35 -4.14 -5.10 -6.61
N SER A 36 -4.77 -6.18 -7.02
CA SER A 36 -4.76 -7.45 -6.30
C SER A 36 -4.51 -8.59 -7.29
N ARG A 37 -3.82 -9.63 -6.82
CA ARG A 37 -3.33 -10.73 -7.67
C ARG A 37 -4.46 -11.44 -8.43
N THR A 38 -5.56 -11.76 -7.74
CA THR A 38 -6.64 -12.55 -8.34
C THR A 38 -7.67 -11.66 -9.05
N GLN A 39 -8.19 -12.14 -10.18
CA GLN A 39 -9.27 -11.47 -10.89
C GLN A 39 -10.53 -11.33 -10.01
N LYS A 40 -10.82 -12.36 -9.20
CA LYS A 40 -11.94 -12.35 -8.24
C LYS A 40 -11.83 -11.12 -7.31
N THR A 41 -10.68 -10.92 -6.67
CA THR A 41 -10.47 -9.77 -5.78
C THR A 41 -10.57 -8.44 -6.52
N ARG A 42 -10.00 -8.33 -7.73
CA ARG A 42 -10.12 -7.12 -8.55
C ARG A 42 -11.58 -6.79 -8.90
N ASN A 43 -12.38 -7.80 -9.21
CA ASN A 43 -13.82 -7.62 -9.48
C ASN A 43 -14.58 -7.13 -8.23
N ILE A 44 -14.25 -7.65 -7.05
CA ILE A 44 -14.79 -7.18 -5.77
C ILE A 44 -14.43 -5.70 -5.55
N LEU A 45 -13.16 -5.33 -5.72
CA LEU A 45 -12.71 -3.94 -5.56
C LEU A 45 -13.42 -2.97 -6.49
N LYS A 46 -13.67 -3.36 -7.75
CA LYS A 46 -14.47 -2.56 -8.70
C LYS A 46 -15.89 -2.33 -8.21
N LYS A 47 -16.52 -3.34 -7.60
CA LYS A 47 -17.86 -3.23 -7.02
C LYS A 47 -17.89 -2.35 -5.76
N LEU A 48 -16.87 -2.47 -4.92
CA LEU A 48 -16.77 -1.71 -3.66
C LEU A 48 -16.53 -0.21 -3.87
N LYS A 49 -15.97 0.20 -5.01
CA LYS A 49 -15.69 1.61 -5.37
C LYS A 49 -14.90 2.37 -4.29
N ILE A 50 -13.97 1.68 -3.62
CA ILE A 50 -13.14 2.25 -2.55
C ILE A 50 -11.84 2.87 -3.06
N VAL A 51 -11.57 2.79 -4.34
CA VAL A 51 -10.50 3.45 -5.07
C VAL A 51 -11.01 3.93 -6.42
N ASP A 52 -10.37 4.94 -7.01
CA ASP A 52 -10.79 5.49 -8.30
C ASP A 52 -10.59 4.52 -9.46
N LYS A 53 -9.53 3.69 -9.39
CA LYS A 53 -9.24 2.70 -10.44
C LYS A 53 -8.65 1.41 -9.88
N VAL A 54 -9.08 0.28 -10.46
CA VAL A 54 -8.47 -1.03 -10.21
C VAL A 54 -7.71 -1.45 -11.46
N GLU A 55 -6.40 -1.60 -11.32
CA GLU A 55 -5.49 -1.98 -12.40
C GLU A 55 -5.32 -3.50 -12.49
N ASP A 56 -4.80 -3.98 -13.60
CA ASP A 56 -4.61 -5.40 -13.92
C ASP A 56 -3.15 -5.87 -13.76
N ASN A 57 -2.20 -4.93 -13.57
CA ASN A 57 -0.80 -5.22 -13.38
C ASN A 57 -0.10 -4.24 -12.43
N TYR A 58 1.12 -4.60 -12.03
CA TYR A 58 1.92 -3.80 -11.09
C TYR A 58 2.37 -2.47 -11.70
N GLU A 59 2.86 -2.48 -12.94
CA GLU A 59 3.37 -1.29 -13.62
C GLU A 59 2.36 -0.17 -13.63
N LYS A 60 1.16 -0.41 -14.18
CA LYS A 60 0.08 0.59 -14.25
C LYS A 60 -0.33 1.08 -12.86
N THR A 61 -0.25 0.21 -11.85
CA THR A 61 -0.59 0.56 -10.49
C THR A 61 0.39 1.55 -9.89
N VAL A 62 1.70 1.30 -9.99
CA VAL A 62 2.72 2.12 -9.30
C VAL A 62 3.27 3.25 -10.13
N LYS A 63 3.12 3.23 -11.46
CA LYS A 63 3.58 4.31 -12.35
C LYS A 63 3.03 5.65 -11.88
N ASP A 64 3.90 6.62 -11.71
CA ASP A 64 3.61 7.97 -11.24
C ASP A 64 2.98 8.08 -9.84
N ALA A 65 2.97 7.00 -9.05
CA ALA A 65 2.49 7.05 -7.69
C ALA A 65 3.46 7.76 -6.75
N ASP A 66 2.95 8.66 -5.90
CA ASP A 66 3.72 9.32 -4.84
C ASP A 66 3.88 8.41 -3.62
N VAL A 67 2.82 7.67 -3.30
CA VAL A 67 2.79 6.75 -2.15
C VAL A 67 2.28 5.39 -2.61
N ILE A 68 3.02 4.35 -2.26
CA ILE A 68 2.66 2.96 -2.54
C ILE A 68 2.52 2.19 -1.23
N ILE A 69 1.34 1.63 -0.97
CA ILE A 69 1.03 0.89 0.25
C ILE A 69 0.89 -0.60 -0.07
N ILE A 70 1.80 -1.41 0.46
CA ILE A 70 1.86 -2.84 0.20
C ILE A 70 1.20 -3.60 1.35
N GLY A 71 0.07 -4.25 1.07
CA GLY A 71 -0.70 -5.08 2.01
C GLY A 71 -0.80 -6.52 1.56
N VAL A 72 0.31 -7.12 1.14
CA VAL A 72 0.38 -8.53 0.76
C VAL A 72 0.93 -9.38 1.92
N PRO A 73 0.66 -10.70 1.94
CA PRO A 73 1.30 -11.60 2.91
C PRO A 73 2.83 -11.47 2.89
N VAL A 74 3.48 -11.58 4.05
CA VAL A 74 4.94 -11.42 4.22
C VAL A 74 5.76 -12.24 3.21
N LYS A 75 5.34 -13.50 2.96
CA LYS A 75 6.00 -14.39 1.99
C LYS A 75 5.96 -13.86 0.55
N ALA A 76 4.96 -13.06 0.18
CA ALA A 76 4.81 -12.50 -1.16
C ALA A 76 5.55 -11.14 -1.31
N PHE A 77 5.90 -10.48 -0.23
CA PHE A 77 6.45 -9.13 -0.25
C PHE A 77 7.72 -9.01 -1.12
N SER A 78 8.69 -9.89 -0.94
CA SER A 78 9.94 -9.87 -1.73
C SER A 78 9.71 -9.96 -3.23
N SER A 79 8.75 -10.78 -3.66
CA SER A 79 8.39 -10.89 -5.08
C SER A 79 7.71 -9.62 -5.59
N VAL A 80 6.85 -9.03 -4.78
CA VAL A 80 6.13 -7.79 -5.12
C VAL A 80 7.09 -6.63 -5.27
N ILE A 81 7.97 -6.41 -4.26
CA ILE A 81 8.91 -5.29 -4.28
C ILE A 81 9.85 -5.34 -5.50
N LYS A 82 10.32 -6.54 -5.89
CA LYS A 82 11.11 -6.74 -7.10
C LYS A 82 10.36 -6.36 -8.38
N LYS A 83 9.07 -6.71 -8.45
CA LYS A 83 8.24 -6.44 -9.63
C LYS A 83 7.90 -4.96 -9.81
N ILE A 84 7.83 -4.20 -8.72
CA ILE A 84 7.48 -2.78 -8.80
C ILE A 84 8.68 -1.85 -8.89
N ALA A 85 9.85 -2.26 -8.43
CA ALA A 85 11.01 -1.40 -8.23
C ALA A 85 11.40 -0.58 -9.48
N CYS A 86 11.42 -1.20 -10.66
CA CYS A 86 11.77 -0.53 -11.91
C CYS A 86 10.70 0.43 -12.45
N HIS A 87 9.50 0.41 -11.89
CA HIS A 87 8.37 1.24 -12.31
C HIS A 87 8.09 2.40 -11.34
N LEU A 88 8.84 2.49 -10.25
CA LEU A 88 8.68 3.54 -9.25
C LEU A 88 9.30 4.85 -9.73
N LYS A 89 8.61 5.95 -9.54
CA LYS A 89 9.19 7.26 -9.85
C LYS A 89 10.16 7.72 -8.75
N THR A 90 11.08 8.60 -9.15
CA THR A 90 11.95 9.30 -8.20
C THR A 90 11.13 10.05 -7.14
N GLY A 91 11.50 9.90 -5.87
CA GLY A 91 10.83 10.53 -4.74
C GLY A 91 9.54 9.84 -4.30
N ALA A 92 9.25 8.65 -4.83
CA ALA A 92 8.13 7.84 -4.34
C ALA A 92 8.43 7.30 -2.93
N ILE A 93 7.39 7.21 -2.12
CA ILE A 93 7.41 6.57 -0.81
C ILE A 93 6.73 5.21 -0.92
N VAL A 94 7.43 4.16 -0.54
CA VAL A 94 6.87 2.82 -0.40
C VAL A 94 6.70 2.52 1.09
N THR A 95 5.54 2.04 1.47
CA THR A 95 5.25 1.58 2.83
C THR A 95 4.55 0.23 2.81
N ASP A 96 4.49 -0.44 3.94
CA ASP A 96 3.74 -1.68 4.12
C ASP A 96 2.84 -1.62 5.37
N VAL A 97 1.95 -2.59 5.48
CA VAL A 97 1.03 -2.73 6.62
C VAL A 97 1.21 -4.07 7.36
N GLY A 98 2.33 -4.74 7.15
CA GLY A 98 2.63 -6.02 7.78
C GLY A 98 3.08 -5.91 9.24
N SER A 99 3.02 -7.00 9.99
CA SER A 99 3.50 -7.05 11.38
C SER A 99 4.99 -7.40 11.52
N VAL A 100 5.61 -7.94 10.47
CA VAL A 100 7.04 -8.32 10.46
C VAL A 100 7.86 -7.30 9.68
N LYS A 101 8.89 -6.69 10.30
CA LYS A 101 9.67 -5.60 9.71
C LYS A 101 11.08 -6.00 9.23
N LYS A 102 11.83 -6.76 10.03
CA LYS A 102 13.26 -7.03 9.77
C LYS A 102 13.55 -7.56 8.36
N SER A 103 12.80 -8.56 7.91
CA SER A 103 12.98 -9.13 6.57
C SER A 103 12.51 -8.19 5.46
N LEU A 104 11.44 -7.41 5.69
CA LEU A 104 10.90 -6.48 4.71
C LEU A 104 11.89 -5.32 4.46
N VAL A 105 12.46 -4.73 5.51
CA VAL A 105 13.48 -3.68 5.41
C VAL A 105 14.67 -4.18 4.60
N LYS A 106 15.26 -5.30 5.01
CA LYS A 106 16.44 -5.88 4.32
C LYS A 106 16.20 -6.18 2.85
N ASN A 107 15.00 -6.65 2.51
CA ASN A 107 14.62 -6.92 1.12
C ASN A 107 14.42 -5.64 0.32
N SER A 108 13.78 -4.63 0.92
CA SER A 108 13.51 -3.34 0.27
C SER A 108 14.79 -2.58 -0.03
N GLU A 109 15.71 -2.48 0.93
CA GLU A 109 17.02 -1.79 0.77
C GLU A 109 17.88 -2.36 -0.36
N LYS A 110 17.74 -3.67 -0.65
CA LYS A 110 18.49 -4.33 -1.72
C LYS A 110 17.92 -4.11 -3.11
N VAL A 111 16.64 -3.76 -3.21
CA VAL A 111 15.88 -3.83 -4.47
C VAL A 111 15.38 -2.46 -4.92
N LEU A 112 15.03 -1.59 -3.95
CA LEU A 112 14.48 -0.28 -4.29
C LEU A 112 15.58 0.65 -4.84
N PRO A 113 15.24 1.47 -5.85
CA PRO A 113 16.13 2.52 -6.33
C PRO A 113 16.51 3.50 -5.20
N THR A 114 17.71 4.06 -5.27
CA THR A 114 18.25 4.98 -4.25
C THR A 114 17.43 6.24 -4.03
N LYS A 115 16.57 6.60 -5.00
CA LYS A 115 15.70 7.78 -4.95
C LYS A 115 14.26 7.46 -4.51
N VAL A 116 14.04 6.27 -3.97
CA VAL A 116 12.75 5.80 -3.44
C VAL A 116 12.94 5.48 -1.96
N ASP A 117 12.10 6.05 -1.12
CA ASP A 117 12.17 5.82 0.31
C ASP A 117 11.24 4.65 0.73
N PHE A 118 11.74 3.73 1.54
CA PHE A 118 10.92 2.71 2.19
C PHE A 118 10.71 3.08 3.66
N ILE A 119 9.46 3.36 4.01
CA ILE A 119 9.04 3.68 5.38
C ILE A 119 8.18 2.53 5.89
N PRO A 120 8.75 1.55 6.62
CA PRO A 120 7.99 0.44 7.13
C PRO A 120 6.91 0.89 8.09
N GLY A 121 5.68 0.41 7.88
CA GLY A 121 4.52 0.71 8.71
C GLY A 121 3.94 -0.55 9.35
N HIS A 122 3.42 -0.42 10.56
CA HIS A 122 2.71 -1.47 11.27
C HIS A 122 1.48 -0.87 11.96
N PRO A 123 0.32 -0.84 11.29
CA PRO A 123 -0.93 -0.51 11.94
C PRO A 123 -1.24 -1.55 13.01
N ILE A 124 -1.47 -1.11 14.24
CA ILE A 124 -1.91 -1.98 15.33
C ILE A 124 -3.44 -2.06 15.26
N ALA A 125 -3.92 -2.77 14.24
CA ALA A 125 -5.32 -2.93 13.94
C ALA A 125 -5.54 -4.23 13.15
N GLY A 126 -6.74 -4.78 13.23
CA GLY A 126 -7.10 -5.99 12.51
C GLY A 126 -8.30 -6.69 13.17
N THR A 127 -8.82 -7.66 12.45
CA THR A 127 -9.83 -8.61 12.93
C THR A 127 -9.48 -10.00 12.40
N GLU A 128 -10.21 -11.01 12.79
CA GLU A 128 -10.11 -12.38 12.27
C GLU A 128 -10.56 -12.51 10.82
N ASN A 129 -11.27 -11.48 10.29
CA ASN A 129 -11.78 -11.49 8.93
C ASN A 129 -10.72 -11.11 7.91
N SER A 130 -10.88 -11.55 6.68
CA SER A 130 -9.93 -11.31 5.59
C SER A 130 -10.61 -10.88 4.29
N GLY A 131 -9.82 -10.33 3.37
CA GLY A 131 -10.31 -9.86 2.07
C GLY A 131 -10.80 -8.41 2.08
N PRO A 132 -11.08 -7.85 0.89
CA PRO A 132 -11.45 -6.44 0.76
C PRO A 132 -12.86 -6.11 1.29
N GLU A 133 -13.76 -7.09 1.33
CA GLU A 133 -15.12 -6.94 1.85
C GLU A 133 -15.14 -6.82 3.36
N ALA A 134 -14.15 -7.41 4.05
CA ALA A 134 -14.01 -7.32 5.50
C ALA A 134 -13.57 -5.93 6.00
N GLY A 135 -13.06 -5.07 5.12
CA GLY A 135 -12.65 -3.72 5.48
C GLY A 135 -13.83 -2.81 5.81
N PHE A 136 -13.63 -1.92 6.77
CA PHE A 136 -14.65 -0.96 7.20
C PHE A 136 -14.02 0.39 7.59
N LYS A 137 -14.84 1.44 7.59
CA LYS A 137 -14.42 2.77 8.05
C LYS A 137 -14.17 2.76 9.55
N GLY A 138 -13.12 3.46 9.98
CA GLY A 138 -12.82 3.63 11.39
C GLY A 138 -12.02 2.51 12.03
N LEU A 139 -11.53 1.53 11.27
CA LEU A 139 -10.65 0.46 11.80
C LEU A 139 -9.45 1.04 12.58
N PHE A 140 -8.94 2.19 12.17
CA PHE A 140 -7.76 2.83 12.77
C PHE A 140 -8.10 3.90 13.80
N LYS A 141 -9.39 4.13 14.06
CA LYS A 141 -9.83 5.13 15.04
C LYS A 141 -9.32 4.77 16.44
N ASN A 142 -8.65 5.72 17.09
CA ASN A 142 -8.01 5.52 18.41
C ASN A 142 -6.93 4.42 18.43
N GLY A 143 -6.46 3.99 17.25
CA GLY A 143 -5.38 3.02 17.10
C GLY A 143 -4.02 3.68 16.89
N TYR A 144 -2.98 2.86 16.90
CA TYR A 144 -1.61 3.28 16.63
C TYR A 144 -1.13 2.71 15.29
N CYS A 145 -0.26 3.47 14.62
CA CYS A 145 0.54 2.97 13.51
C CYS A 145 2.02 3.22 13.85
N ILE A 146 2.79 2.14 13.98
CA ILE A 146 4.22 2.24 14.28
C ILE A 146 4.96 2.39 12.94
N LEU A 147 5.70 3.48 12.78
CA LEU A 147 6.61 3.69 11.67
C LEU A 147 8.04 3.44 12.14
N THR A 148 8.80 2.68 11.36
CA THR A 148 10.19 2.36 11.67
C THR A 148 11.12 2.81 10.52
N PRO A 149 11.23 4.13 10.29
CA PRO A 149 12.08 4.65 9.23
C PRO A 149 13.55 4.32 9.48
N SER A 150 14.31 4.04 8.42
CA SER A 150 15.76 3.92 8.53
C SER A 150 16.38 5.32 8.67
N SER A 151 17.61 5.38 9.22
CA SER A 151 18.38 6.65 9.32
C SER A 151 18.76 7.25 7.95
N LYS A 152 18.51 6.54 6.86
CA LYS A 152 18.82 6.94 5.46
C LYS A 152 17.65 7.60 4.73
N ILE A 153 16.50 7.80 5.38
CA ILE A 153 15.34 8.49 4.78
C ILE A 153 15.66 9.98 4.62
N ARG A 154 15.26 10.50 3.49
CA ARG A 154 15.49 11.91 3.06
C ARG A 154 14.29 12.78 3.33
#